data_831249dc19109779b363b2dd5ad18988
#
_entry.id   831249dc19109779b363b2dd5ad18988
#
_cell.length_a   1.000
_cell.length_b   1.000
_cell.length_c   1.000
_cell.angle_alpha   90.00
_cell.angle_beta   90.00
_cell.angle_gamma   90.00
#
_symmetry.space_group_name_H-M   'P 1'
#
loop_
_entity.id
_entity.type
_entity.pdbx_description
1 polymer ?
#
loop_
_entity_poly.entity_id
_entity_poly.type
_entity_poly.pdbx_seq_one_letter_code
_entity_poly.pdbx_strand_id
1 'polypeptide(L)'
;SPNRVLAHCELPLEGVRALARTGGAKVNDVMLTLIDMAMHRYLHEHGAQVSRPLVADMPVALQDHGGTGNRITILQVPMGRPDVAPAQRLADIVGETGQVKQELRDLDGGALTLYSIVQHSLASAIESLGLSDLPMLANAVVSNPQGFQKRVYFNGAEVELALPISVVAHHQVLNITITTYVDR
;
A
#
# COMPACT_ATOMS: atom_id res chain seq x y z
N SER A 1 -11.01 -5.75 -18.17
CA SER A 1 -11.21 -7.20 -18.27
C SER A 1 -12.05 -7.68 -17.10
N PRO A 2 -13.07 -8.53 -17.29
CA PRO A 2 -13.83 -9.14 -16.20
C PRO A 2 -13.01 -10.18 -15.43
N ASN A 3 -11.89 -10.63 -15.99
CA ASN A 3 -11.04 -11.64 -15.39
C ASN A 3 -10.09 -11.01 -14.36
N ARG A 4 -10.13 -11.53 -13.15
CA ARG A 4 -9.24 -11.17 -12.06
C ARG A 4 -8.40 -12.38 -11.69
N VAL A 5 -7.14 -12.13 -11.39
CA VAL A 5 -6.20 -13.17 -10.94
C VAL A 5 -5.78 -12.84 -9.53
N LEU A 6 -5.78 -13.83 -8.67
CA LEU A 6 -5.27 -13.75 -7.31
C LEU A 6 -3.98 -14.57 -7.22
N ALA A 7 -2.98 -14.00 -6.58
CA ALA A 7 -1.75 -14.69 -6.21
C ALA A 7 -1.37 -14.30 -4.77
N HIS A 8 -0.65 -15.17 -4.08
CA HIS A 8 -0.10 -14.86 -2.77
C HIS A 8 1.34 -15.38 -2.67
N CYS A 9 2.10 -14.77 -1.78
CA CYS A 9 3.40 -15.28 -1.35
C CYS A 9 3.56 -15.04 0.15
N GLU A 10 4.35 -15.89 0.79
CA GLU A 10 4.63 -15.80 2.21
C GLU A 10 6.10 -15.41 2.41
N LEU A 11 6.35 -14.54 3.37
CA LEU A 11 7.69 -14.10 3.75
C LEU A 11 7.89 -14.35 5.26
N PRO A 12 9.07 -14.82 5.67
CA PRO A 12 9.37 -14.98 7.09
C PRO A 12 9.42 -13.60 7.75
N LEU A 13 8.50 -13.35 8.68
CA LEU A 13 8.35 -12.05 9.33
C LEU A 13 9.62 -11.60 10.05
N GLU A 14 10.37 -12.54 10.65
CA GLU A 14 11.64 -12.21 11.32
C GLU A 14 12.71 -11.72 10.35
N GLY A 15 12.76 -12.26 9.14
CA GLY A 15 13.63 -11.75 8.07
C GLY A 15 13.30 -10.31 7.70
N VAL A 16 12.01 -10.00 7.54
CA VAL A 16 11.55 -8.63 7.25
C VAL A 16 11.87 -7.69 8.42
N ARG A 17 11.66 -8.12 9.66
CA ARG A 17 12.01 -7.35 10.87
C ARG A 17 13.51 -7.11 10.98
N ALA A 18 14.33 -8.09 10.63
CA ALA A 18 15.80 -7.94 10.64
C ALA A 18 16.24 -6.87 9.64
N LEU A 19 15.71 -6.90 8.41
CA LEU A 19 15.96 -5.87 7.41
C LEU A 19 15.51 -4.48 7.89
N ALA A 20 14.34 -4.39 8.51
CA ALA A 20 13.83 -3.14 9.06
C ALA A 20 14.77 -2.56 10.14
N ARG A 21 15.23 -3.40 11.09
CA ARG A 21 16.20 -2.99 12.12
C ARG A 21 17.51 -2.50 11.52
N THR A 22 18.07 -3.26 10.57
CA THR A 22 19.33 -2.91 9.93
C THR A 22 19.25 -1.64 9.10
N GLY A 23 18.11 -1.42 8.43
CA GLY A 23 17.88 -0.25 7.60
C GLY A 23 17.34 0.97 8.34
N GLY A 24 17.14 0.92 9.66
CA GLY A 24 16.50 2.01 10.41
C GLY A 24 15.07 2.30 9.97
N ALA A 25 14.38 1.28 9.45
CA ALA A 25 13.09 1.36 8.79
C ALA A 25 11.99 0.65 9.61
N LYS A 26 10.73 0.83 9.23
CA LYS A 26 9.62 0.03 9.73
C LYS A 26 9.38 -1.17 8.81
N VAL A 27 8.72 -2.20 9.33
CA VAL A 27 8.31 -3.38 8.53
C VAL A 27 7.57 -2.96 7.26
N ASN A 28 6.69 -1.97 7.37
CA ASN A 28 5.94 -1.47 6.22
C ASN A 28 6.83 -0.85 5.13
N ASP A 29 7.89 -0.15 5.52
CA ASP A 29 8.82 0.47 4.56
C ASP A 29 9.63 -0.60 3.81
N VAL A 30 10.02 -1.68 4.51
CA VAL A 30 10.66 -2.85 3.89
C VAL A 30 9.70 -3.53 2.91
N MET A 31 8.44 -3.73 3.31
CA MET A 31 7.45 -4.35 2.42
C MET A 31 7.19 -3.51 1.18
N LEU A 32 7.07 -2.18 1.32
CA LEU A 32 6.97 -1.28 0.17
C LEU A 32 8.19 -1.38 -0.75
N THR A 33 9.40 -1.47 -0.17
CA THR A 33 10.63 -1.64 -0.94
C THR A 33 10.62 -2.94 -1.74
N LEU A 34 10.21 -4.05 -1.13
CA LEU A 34 10.12 -5.34 -1.82
C LEU A 34 9.08 -5.32 -2.95
N ILE A 35 7.93 -4.70 -2.71
CA ILE A 35 6.86 -4.52 -3.70
C ILE A 35 7.38 -3.66 -4.86
N ASP A 36 8.02 -2.54 -4.57
CA ASP A 36 8.58 -1.64 -5.57
C ASP A 36 9.61 -2.35 -6.45
N MET A 37 10.53 -3.11 -5.84
CA MET A 37 11.51 -3.90 -6.57
C MET A 37 10.85 -4.96 -7.46
N ALA A 38 9.82 -5.64 -6.94
CA ALA A 38 9.08 -6.65 -7.70
C ALA A 38 8.34 -6.02 -8.89
N MET A 39 7.71 -4.87 -8.69
CA MET A 39 7.01 -4.15 -9.76
C MET A 39 7.98 -3.66 -10.85
N HIS A 40 9.11 -3.06 -10.47
CA HIS A 40 10.13 -2.64 -11.44
C HIS A 40 10.68 -3.82 -12.22
N ARG A 41 10.97 -4.93 -11.55
CA ARG A 41 11.41 -6.17 -12.20
C ARG A 41 10.37 -6.69 -13.19
N TYR A 42 9.11 -6.77 -12.78
CA TYR A 42 8.02 -7.20 -13.64
C TYR A 42 7.89 -6.32 -14.88
N LEU A 43 7.89 -4.99 -14.71
CA LEU A 43 7.78 -4.04 -15.81
C LEU A 43 8.96 -4.17 -16.78
N HIS A 44 10.18 -4.30 -16.26
CA HIS A 44 11.38 -4.50 -17.08
C HIS A 44 11.32 -5.82 -17.89
N GLU A 45 10.91 -6.93 -17.26
CA GLU A 45 10.75 -8.24 -17.92
C GLU A 45 9.68 -8.20 -19.03
N HIS A 46 8.75 -7.24 -18.96
CA HIS A 46 7.71 -7.03 -19.98
C HIS A 46 8.04 -5.87 -20.95
N GLY A 47 9.28 -5.43 -20.99
CA GLY A 47 9.77 -4.43 -21.94
C GLY A 47 9.40 -2.98 -21.63
N ALA A 48 8.82 -2.72 -20.46
CA ALA A 48 8.51 -1.36 -20.04
C ALA A 48 9.75 -0.66 -19.47
N GLN A 49 10.00 0.58 -19.92
CA GLN A 49 11.04 1.43 -19.34
C GLN A 49 10.42 2.37 -18.32
N VAL A 50 10.81 2.20 -17.06
CA VAL A 50 10.36 3.04 -15.95
C VAL A 50 11.46 4.03 -15.61
N SER A 51 11.21 5.33 -15.87
CA SER A 51 12.16 6.42 -15.63
C SER A 51 11.82 7.26 -14.40
N ARG A 52 10.71 6.98 -13.74
CA ARG A 52 10.23 7.72 -12.57
C ARG A 52 9.88 6.75 -11.44
N PRO A 53 9.91 7.20 -10.17
CA PRO A 53 9.35 6.42 -9.09
C PRO A 53 7.90 5.99 -9.38
N LEU A 54 7.56 4.77 -9.04
CA LEU A 54 6.17 4.34 -9.01
C LEU A 54 5.48 4.98 -7.80
N VAL A 55 4.16 5.13 -7.86
CA VAL A 55 3.36 5.70 -6.79
C VAL A 55 2.41 4.64 -6.25
N ALA A 56 2.39 4.47 -4.93
CA ALA A 56 1.44 3.61 -4.25
C ALA A 56 0.34 4.44 -3.57
N ASP A 57 -0.92 4.06 -3.78
CA ASP A 57 -2.04 4.49 -2.96
C ASP A 57 -2.07 3.63 -1.69
N MET A 58 -1.89 4.26 -0.54
CA MET A 58 -1.90 3.60 0.75
C MET A 58 -3.12 4.03 1.58
N PRO A 59 -4.10 3.15 1.77
CA PRO A 59 -5.18 3.40 2.73
C PRO A 59 -4.63 3.45 4.16
N VAL A 60 -4.90 4.53 4.87
CA VAL A 60 -4.46 4.74 6.27
C VAL A 60 -5.69 5.08 7.11
N ALA A 61 -5.84 4.39 8.24
CA ALA A 61 -6.86 4.72 9.22
C ALA A 61 -6.48 6.03 9.94
N LEU A 62 -7.39 6.98 9.95
CA LEU A 62 -7.26 8.20 10.74
C LEU A 62 -7.63 7.90 12.19
N GLN A 63 -6.85 8.44 13.13
CA GLN A 63 -7.18 8.33 14.56
C GLN A 63 -8.48 9.05 14.84
N ASP A 64 -9.40 8.38 15.53
CA ASP A 64 -10.71 8.90 15.86
C ASP A 64 -10.61 9.82 17.09
N HIS A 65 -11.01 11.06 16.94
CA HIS A 65 -11.24 11.98 18.06
C HIS A 65 -12.72 11.94 18.50
N GLY A 66 -13.28 10.72 18.64
CA GLY A 66 -14.61 10.52 19.27
C GLY A 66 -15.78 10.34 18.31
N GLY A 67 -15.57 9.98 17.04
CA GLY A 67 -16.63 9.64 16.10
C GLY A 67 -16.82 8.13 15.93
N THR A 68 -18.04 7.68 15.66
CA THR A 68 -18.34 6.29 15.29
C THR A 68 -18.13 6.08 13.79
N GLY A 69 -17.15 5.26 13.41
CA GLY A 69 -16.94 4.85 12.01
C GLY A 69 -15.46 4.73 11.62
N ASN A 70 -15.18 3.88 10.65
CA ASN A 70 -13.84 3.76 10.06
C ASN A 70 -13.58 4.99 9.16
N ARG A 71 -12.74 5.89 9.64
CA ARG A 71 -12.25 7.00 8.82
C ARG A 71 -10.94 6.56 8.16
N ILE A 72 -10.96 6.40 6.85
CA ILE A 72 -9.80 6.00 6.06
C ILE A 72 -9.49 7.14 5.10
N THR A 73 -8.23 7.52 5.00
CA THR A 73 -7.72 8.37 3.92
C THR A 73 -6.76 7.59 3.06
N ILE A 74 -6.56 8.03 1.83
CA ILE A 74 -5.59 7.43 0.91
C ILE A 74 -4.41 8.38 0.83
N LEU A 75 -3.22 7.87 1.12
CA LEU A 75 -1.97 8.58 0.95
C LEU A 75 -1.27 8.11 -0.31
N GLN A 76 -0.84 9.06 -1.12
CA GLN A 76 0.00 8.77 -2.28
C GLN A 76 1.46 8.80 -1.84
N VAL A 77 2.13 7.67 -1.95
CA VAL A 77 3.52 7.52 -1.55
C VAL A 77 4.36 7.22 -2.79
N PRO A 78 5.24 8.15 -3.19
CA PRO A 78 6.27 7.84 -4.17
C PRO A 78 7.13 6.69 -3.63
N MET A 79 7.36 5.68 -4.47
CA MET A 79 8.23 4.56 -4.12
C MET A 79 9.68 4.84 -4.54
N GLY A 80 10.55 3.86 -4.44
CA GLY A 80 11.96 4.06 -4.70
C GLY A 80 12.30 4.40 -6.15
N ARG A 81 13.42 5.05 -6.36
CA ARG A 81 13.92 5.33 -7.70
C ARG A 81 14.29 4.03 -8.42
N PRO A 82 14.05 3.92 -9.75
CA PRO A 82 14.24 2.68 -10.50
C PRO A 82 15.69 2.16 -10.50
N ASP A 83 16.68 3.07 -10.59
CA ASP A 83 18.06 2.72 -10.90
C ASP A 83 19.00 2.78 -9.68
N VAL A 84 18.47 2.61 -8.47
CA VAL A 84 19.28 2.65 -7.24
C VAL A 84 19.37 1.29 -6.57
N ALA A 85 20.44 1.09 -5.79
CA ALA A 85 20.63 -0.12 -5.01
C ALA A 85 19.50 -0.32 -3.98
N PRO A 86 19.19 -1.57 -3.59
CA PRO A 86 18.08 -1.86 -2.66
C PRO A 86 18.14 -1.08 -1.34
N ALA A 87 19.33 -0.89 -0.77
CA ALA A 87 19.49 -0.13 0.47
C ALA A 87 19.15 1.36 0.29
N GLN A 88 19.53 1.96 -0.83
CA GLN A 88 19.18 3.34 -1.15
C GLN A 88 17.70 3.47 -1.41
N ARG A 89 17.10 2.51 -2.09
CA ARG A 89 15.65 2.44 -2.35
C ARG A 89 14.86 2.40 -1.04
N LEU A 90 15.30 1.58 -0.08
CA LEU A 90 14.72 1.57 1.26
C LEU A 90 14.83 2.93 1.95
N ALA A 91 15.99 3.57 1.87
CA ALA A 91 16.19 4.89 2.46
C ALA A 91 15.29 5.96 1.80
N ASP A 92 15.14 5.93 0.48
CA ASP A 92 14.22 6.80 -0.25
C ASP A 92 12.77 6.61 0.25
N ILE A 93 12.30 5.37 0.33
CA ILE A 93 10.94 5.03 0.80
C ILE A 93 10.73 5.45 2.26
N VAL A 94 11.72 5.27 3.13
CA VAL A 94 11.64 5.72 4.53
C VAL A 94 11.48 7.24 4.59
N GLY A 95 12.21 7.98 3.77
CA GLY A 95 12.07 9.43 3.65
C GLY A 95 10.67 9.84 3.21
N GLU A 96 10.17 9.29 2.12
CA GLU A 96 8.85 9.60 1.55
C GLU A 96 7.72 9.25 2.52
N THR A 97 7.73 8.04 3.10
CA THR A 97 6.69 7.63 4.07
C THR A 97 6.75 8.48 5.35
N GLY A 98 7.92 8.94 5.75
CA GLY A 98 8.12 9.86 6.87
C GLY A 98 7.51 11.23 6.60
N GLN A 99 7.80 11.79 5.44
CA GLN A 99 7.29 13.09 5.00
C GLN A 99 5.76 13.08 4.88
N VAL A 100 5.19 12.13 4.15
CA VAL A 100 3.73 12.00 3.98
C VAL A 100 3.02 11.87 5.33
N LYS A 101 3.58 11.10 6.27
CA LYS A 101 3.02 10.98 7.62
C LYS A 101 3.15 12.25 8.45
N GLN A 102 4.19 13.04 8.23
CA GLN A 102 4.35 14.33 8.89
C GLN A 102 3.32 15.33 8.37
N GLU A 103 3.20 15.45 7.05
CA GLU A 103 2.18 16.30 6.41
C GLU A 103 0.77 15.96 6.91
N LEU A 104 0.45 14.65 7.03
CA LEU A 104 -0.84 14.21 7.55
C LEU A 104 -1.07 14.64 9.02
N ARG A 105 -0.03 14.64 9.85
CA ARG A 105 -0.11 15.07 11.25
C ARG A 105 -0.29 16.57 11.41
N ASP A 106 0.25 17.34 10.48
CA ASP A 106 0.20 18.80 10.49
C ASP A 106 -1.15 19.33 9.98
N LEU A 107 -1.97 18.47 9.35
CA LEU A 107 -3.33 18.77 8.94
C LEU A 107 -4.29 18.65 10.14
N ASP A 108 -5.11 19.66 10.35
CA ASP A 108 -6.20 19.57 11.31
C ASP A 108 -7.32 18.62 10.82
N GLY A 109 -8.24 18.24 11.73
CA GLY A 109 -9.31 17.31 11.39
C GLY A 109 -10.26 17.81 10.30
N GLY A 110 -10.39 19.11 10.13
CA GLY A 110 -11.19 19.73 9.06
C GLY A 110 -10.51 19.63 7.70
N ALA A 111 -9.21 19.94 7.65
CA ALA A 111 -8.40 19.82 6.45
C ALA A 111 -8.29 18.36 5.97
N LEU A 112 -8.13 17.40 6.88
CA LEU A 112 -8.14 15.97 6.57
C LEU A 112 -9.48 15.50 5.99
N THR A 113 -10.58 15.99 6.55
CA THR A 113 -11.92 15.67 6.03
C THR A 113 -12.10 16.24 4.62
N LEU A 114 -11.72 17.48 4.40
CA LEU A 114 -11.77 18.13 3.09
C LEU A 114 -10.89 17.40 2.07
N TYR A 115 -9.67 17.05 2.44
CA TYR A 115 -8.76 16.27 1.59
C TYR A 115 -9.38 14.94 1.17
N SER A 116 -9.97 14.20 2.10
CA SER A 116 -10.66 12.92 1.81
C SER A 116 -11.86 13.12 0.89
N ILE A 117 -12.66 14.17 1.11
CA ILE A 117 -13.81 14.50 0.26
C ILE A 117 -13.36 14.84 -1.16
N VAL A 118 -12.33 15.66 -1.30
CA VAL A 118 -11.79 16.06 -2.61
C VAL A 118 -11.25 14.84 -3.36
N GLN A 119 -10.49 13.97 -2.71
CA GLN A 119 -9.99 12.75 -3.34
C GLN A 119 -11.12 11.83 -3.82
N HIS A 120 -12.11 11.57 -2.98
CA HIS A 120 -13.25 10.73 -3.34
C HIS A 120 -14.12 11.37 -4.45
N SER A 121 -14.33 12.68 -4.37
CA SER A 121 -15.11 13.41 -5.37
C SER A 121 -14.42 13.43 -6.72
N LEU A 122 -13.09 13.60 -6.73
CA LEU A 122 -12.29 13.57 -7.96
C LEU A 122 -12.33 12.17 -8.59
N ALA A 123 -12.13 11.12 -7.80
CA ALA A 123 -12.20 9.75 -8.28
C ALA A 123 -13.60 9.43 -8.87
N SER A 124 -14.67 9.80 -8.16
CA SER A 124 -16.05 9.62 -8.62
C SER A 124 -16.38 10.45 -9.87
N ALA A 125 -15.84 11.66 -9.99
CA ALA A 125 -16.01 12.50 -11.16
C ALA A 125 -15.31 11.90 -12.40
N ILE A 126 -14.08 11.42 -12.24
CA ILE A 126 -13.34 10.73 -13.31
C ILE A 126 -14.12 9.50 -13.79
N GLU A 127 -14.67 8.73 -12.85
CA GLU A 127 -15.48 7.55 -13.17
C GLU A 127 -16.79 7.92 -13.89
N SER A 128 -17.52 8.90 -13.36
CA SER A 128 -18.82 9.31 -13.91
C SER A 128 -18.73 9.98 -15.28
N LEU A 129 -17.62 10.65 -15.56
CA LEU A 129 -17.35 11.30 -16.84
C LEU A 129 -16.74 10.35 -17.88
N GLY A 130 -16.49 9.09 -17.51
CA GLY A 130 -15.87 8.11 -18.41
C GLY A 130 -14.43 8.45 -18.83
N LEU A 131 -13.74 9.28 -18.04
CA LEU A 131 -12.37 9.73 -18.30
C LEU A 131 -11.33 8.66 -17.90
N SER A 132 -11.60 7.40 -18.27
CA SER A 132 -10.75 6.26 -17.98
C SER A 132 -9.35 6.33 -18.59
N ASP A 133 -9.16 7.21 -19.57
CA ASP A 133 -7.88 7.39 -20.25
C ASP A 133 -6.96 8.41 -19.58
N LEU A 134 -7.42 9.07 -18.51
CA LEU A 134 -6.55 9.93 -17.72
C LEU A 134 -5.48 9.09 -17.00
N PRO A 135 -4.21 9.58 -16.99
CA PRO A 135 -3.16 8.89 -16.27
C PRO A 135 -3.53 8.75 -14.80
N MET A 136 -3.44 7.52 -14.29
CA MET A 136 -3.72 7.24 -12.88
C MET A 136 -2.74 7.99 -12.00
N LEU A 137 -3.24 8.49 -10.87
CA LEU A 137 -2.41 9.17 -9.86
C LEU A 137 -1.48 8.18 -9.12
N ALA A 138 -1.84 6.89 -9.11
CA ALA A 138 -1.03 5.83 -8.53
C ALA A 138 -0.98 4.58 -9.41
N ASN A 139 0.10 3.82 -9.29
CA ASN A 139 0.34 2.59 -10.07
C ASN A 139 -0.26 1.35 -9.41
N ALA A 140 -0.39 1.35 -8.10
CA ALA A 140 -0.96 0.25 -7.34
C ALA A 140 -1.57 0.75 -6.03
N VAL A 141 -2.52 -0.01 -5.51
CA VAL A 141 -2.95 0.13 -4.11
C VAL A 141 -2.16 -0.84 -3.26
N VAL A 142 -1.56 -0.34 -2.18
CA VAL A 142 -0.86 -1.16 -1.20
C VAL A 142 -1.50 -0.95 0.16
N SER A 143 -2.20 -1.95 0.66
CA SER A 143 -2.85 -1.93 1.96
C SER A 143 -2.17 -2.87 2.95
N ASN A 144 -2.16 -2.48 4.22
CA ASN A 144 -1.60 -3.28 5.30
C ASN A 144 -2.56 -3.32 6.48
N PRO A 145 -3.66 -4.08 6.39
CA PRO A 145 -4.55 -4.31 7.52
C PRO A 145 -3.84 -5.08 8.62
N GLN A 146 -4.23 -4.82 9.86
CA GLN A 146 -3.71 -5.56 10.99
C GLN A 146 -4.09 -7.04 10.87
N GLY A 147 -3.10 -7.91 10.87
CA GLY A 147 -3.28 -9.35 10.84
C GLY A 147 -3.36 -9.98 12.23
N PHE A 148 -3.41 -11.30 12.27
CA PHE A 148 -3.50 -12.08 13.50
C PHE A 148 -2.10 -12.37 14.05
N GLN A 149 -1.83 -11.88 15.25
CA GLN A 149 -0.55 -12.13 15.94
C GLN A 149 -0.50 -13.49 16.65
N LYS A 150 -1.65 -14.16 16.79
CA LYS A 150 -1.79 -15.47 17.44
C LYS A 150 -2.57 -16.39 16.50
N ARG A 151 -2.35 -17.68 16.67
CA ARG A 151 -3.14 -18.71 15.99
C ARG A 151 -4.62 -18.52 16.30
N VAL A 152 -5.43 -18.56 15.27
CA VAL A 152 -6.89 -18.46 15.37
C VAL A 152 -7.52 -19.77 14.92
N TYR A 153 -8.71 -20.02 15.43
CA TYR A 153 -9.46 -21.24 15.15
C TYR A 153 -10.83 -20.86 14.61
N PHE A 154 -11.26 -21.57 13.59
CA PHE A 154 -12.60 -21.46 13.04
C PHE A 154 -13.33 -22.80 13.22
N ASN A 155 -14.43 -22.78 13.98
CA ASN A 155 -15.22 -23.97 14.29
C ASN A 155 -14.38 -25.17 14.81
N GLY A 156 -13.38 -24.89 15.66
CA GLY A 156 -12.48 -25.89 16.24
C GLY A 156 -11.27 -26.29 15.38
N ALA A 157 -11.23 -25.93 14.11
CA ALA A 157 -10.09 -26.16 13.24
C ALA A 157 -9.12 -24.97 13.28
N GLU A 158 -7.81 -25.24 13.31
CA GLU A 158 -6.80 -24.19 13.21
C GLU A 158 -6.83 -23.55 11.82
N VAL A 159 -6.82 -22.22 11.77
CA VAL A 159 -6.70 -21.47 10.53
C VAL A 159 -5.24 -21.44 10.14
N GLU A 160 -4.88 -22.08 9.05
CA GLU A 160 -3.50 -22.11 8.55
C GLU A 160 -3.16 -20.85 7.75
N LEU A 161 -4.13 -20.28 7.04
CA LEU A 161 -3.95 -19.13 6.17
C LEU A 161 -5.20 -18.27 6.15
N ALA A 162 -5.01 -16.96 6.29
CA ALA A 162 -6.07 -15.96 6.14
C ALA A 162 -5.61 -14.91 5.12
N LEU A 163 -6.25 -14.87 3.96
CA LEU A 163 -5.93 -13.93 2.89
C LEU A 163 -7.03 -12.87 2.78
N PRO A 164 -6.72 -11.59 3.08
CA PRO A 164 -7.62 -10.51 2.77
C PRO A 164 -7.65 -10.25 1.27
N ILE A 165 -8.81 -10.34 0.66
CA ILE A 165 -8.98 -10.09 -0.77
C ILE A 165 -9.70 -8.76 -0.92
N SER A 166 -9.02 -7.79 -1.49
CA SER A 166 -9.57 -6.48 -1.77
C SER A 166 -10.14 -6.40 -3.18
N VAL A 167 -11.18 -5.60 -3.35
CA VAL A 167 -11.73 -5.30 -4.67
C VAL A 167 -10.79 -4.35 -5.39
N VAL A 168 -10.45 -4.68 -6.64
CA VAL A 168 -9.73 -3.77 -7.53
C VAL A 168 -10.76 -2.85 -8.19
N ALA A 169 -10.67 -1.54 -7.95
CA ALA A 169 -11.55 -0.56 -8.55
C ALA A 169 -11.37 -0.52 -10.09
N HIS A 170 -12.35 0.08 -10.80
CA HIS A 170 -12.42 0.04 -12.27
C HIS A 170 -11.14 0.55 -12.96
N HIS A 171 -10.45 1.50 -12.37
CA HIS A 171 -9.24 2.12 -12.94
C HIS A 171 -7.94 1.60 -12.32
N GLN A 172 -8.03 0.67 -11.38
CA GLN A 172 -6.85 0.06 -10.76
C GLN A 172 -6.52 -1.26 -11.43
N VAL A 173 -5.26 -1.48 -11.72
CA VAL A 173 -4.78 -2.72 -12.33
C VAL A 173 -4.21 -3.69 -11.30
N LEU A 174 -3.75 -3.18 -10.15
CA LEU A 174 -3.07 -3.96 -9.13
C LEU A 174 -3.45 -3.48 -7.73
N ASN A 175 -3.85 -4.44 -6.90
CA ASN A 175 -4.06 -4.24 -5.47
C ASN A 175 -3.22 -5.28 -4.72
N ILE A 176 -2.37 -4.82 -3.83
CA ILE A 176 -1.50 -5.64 -3.01
C ILE A 176 -1.91 -5.46 -1.56
N THR A 177 -2.28 -6.54 -0.89
CA THR A 177 -2.59 -6.52 0.53
C THR A 177 -1.52 -7.28 1.29
N ILE A 178 -0.88 -6.60 2.22
CA ILE A 178 0.08 -7.17 3.17
C ILE A 178 -0.70 -7.51 4.43
N THR A 179 -0.51 -8.68 4.96
CA THR A 179 -1.07 -9.03 6.27
C THR A 179 -0.10 -9.93 7.02
N THR A 180 -0.18 -9.92 8.32
CA THR A 180 0.63 -10.78 9.18
C THR A 180 -0.23 -11.90 9.75
N TYR A 181 0.26 -13.12 9.68
CA TYR A 181 -0.31 -14.25 10.39
C TYR A 181 0.78 -14.95 11.20
N VAL A 182 0.76 -14.75 12.52
CA VAL A 182 1.72 -15.31 13.48
C VAL A 182 3.17 -14.87 13.17
N ASP A 183 3.90 -15.64 12.38
CA ASP A 183 5.34 -15.47 12.08
C ASP A 183 5.64 -15.17 10.59
N ARG A 184 4.62 -14.99 9.81
CA ARG A 184 4.67 -14.73 8.36
C ARG A 184 3.72 -13.64 7.92
#